data_3f23c1bdbf031faede932fedafd87767
#
_entry.id   3f23c1bdbf031faede932fedafd87767
#
_cell.length_a   1.000
_cell.length_b   1.000
_cell.length_c   1.000
_cell.angle_alpha   90.00
_cell.angle_beta   90.00
_cell.angle_gamma   90.00
#
_symmetry.space_group_name_H-M   'P 1'
#
loop_
_entity.id
_entity.type
_entity.pdbx_description
1 polymer ?
#
loop_
_entity_poly.entity_id
_entity_poly.type
_entity_poly.pdbx_seq_one_letter_code
_entity_poly.pdbx_strand_id
1 'polypeptide(L)'
;MKKTLCIICLGLAGLAATASAATVELMPDIASITGQGYNSAGRLAGNGITAADVKNWLGPAGRADGWYTTTGNGDMKWGQASVNTANQSITLPNMNGTAGVCAGLKMTIENIQDYSGLSFSMNLTPSGTTGTYTYSVWYDTRDGEMVELCKGTRNNDGSPWNVHYDLTEDQLRAMKENGNGKVYAVVGSSGGRGGDNATVEDLSLEGTLAVPEPAAASLGLLGLAAMMLRRRRVRA
;
A
#
# COMPACT_ATOMS: atom_id res chain seq x y z
N MET A 1 52.28 -32.76 -42.76
CA MET A 1 52.17 -31.82 -41.64
C MET A 1 50.69 -31.73 -41.24
N LYS A 2 50.28 -32.37 -40.14
CA LYS A 2 48.91 -32.37 -39.60
C LYS A 2 48.76 -31.14 -38.74
N LYS A 3 47.89 -30.21 -39.14
CA LYS A 3 47.51 -29.05 -38.29
C LYS A 3 46.40 -29.49 -37.30
N THR A 4 46.79 -29.60 -36.05
CA THR A 4 45.88 -29.84 -34.93
C THR A 4 45.03 -28.59 -34.69
N LEU A 5 43.73 -28.68 -34.93
CA LEU A 5 42.78 -27.62 -34.65
C LEU A 5 42.40 -27.69 -33.16
N CYS A 6 42.97 -26.80 -32.38
CA CYS A 6 42.60 -26.67 -30.95
C CYS A 6 41.25 -25.93 -30.85
N ILE A 7 40.21 -26.70 -30.55
CA ILE A 7 38.89 -26.12 -30.26
C ILE A 7 38.90 -25.65 -28.80
N ILE A 8 39.09 -24.34 -28.63
CA ILE A 8 38.87 -23.71 -27.32
C ILE A 8 37.37 -23.60 -27.12
N CYS A 9 36.80 -24.55 -26.39
CA CYS A 9 35.48 -24.40 -25.82
C CYS A 9 35.57 -23.37 -24.71
N LEU A 10 35.39 -22.10 -25.02
CA LEU A 10 35.05 -21.10 -24.03
C LEU A 10 33.65 -21.43 -23.50
N GLY A 11 33.60 -22.06 -22.35
CA GLY A 11 32.39 -22.21 -21.57
C GLY A 11 31.94 -20.81 -21.13
N LEU A 12 30.97 -20.21 -21.84
CA LEU A 12 30.19 -19.12 -21.32
C LEU A 12 29.33 -19.70 -20.19
N ALA A 13 29.89 -19.73 -18.99
CA ALA A 13 29.05 -19.79 -17.79
C ALA A 13 28.28 -18.49 -17.74
N GLY A 14 27.07 -18.50 -18.27
CA GLY A 14 26.13 -17.41 -18.12
C GLY A 14 25.84 -17.25 -16.63
N LEU A 15 26.45 -16.24 -16.01
CA LEU A 15 26.00 -15.71 -14.74
C LEU A 15 24.57 -15.20 -14.98
N ALA A 16 23.58 -16.06 -14.75
CA ALA A 16 22.22 -15.63 -14.54
C ALA A 16 22.23 -14.86 -13.22
N ALA A 17 22.47 -13.56 -13.29
CA ALA A 17 22.19 -12.67 -12.18
C ALA A 17 20.68 -12.81 -11.94
N THR A 18 20.29 -13.47 -10.86
CA THR A 18 18.92 -13.43 -10.38
C THR A 18 18.67 -12.01 -9.92
N ALA A 19 18.05 -11.21 -10.78
CA ALA A 19 17.58 -9.90 -10.36
C ALA A 19 16.54 -10.14 -9.25
N SER A 20 16.84 -9.70 -8.04
CA SER A 20 15.88 -9.68 -6.95
C SER A 20 14.90 -8.55 -7.22
N ALA A 21 13.61 -8.83 -7.04
CA ALA A 21 12.59 -7.78 -7.08
C ALA A 21 12.89 -6.76 -5.96
N ALA A 22 12.91 -5.49 -6.30
CA ALA A 22 13.08 -4.41 -5.33
C ALA A 22 11.72 -4.03 -4.74
N THR A 23 11.69 -3.79 -3.44
CA THR A 23 10.53 -3.24 -2.74
C THR A 23 10.67 -1.73 -2.61
N VAL A 24 9.59 -0.99 -2.82
CA VAL A 24 9.52 0.47 -2.76
C VAL A 24 8.37 0.85 -1.84
N GLU A 25 8.63 1.73 -0.87
CA GLU A 25 7.58 2.35 -0.05
C GLU A 25 6.80 3.34 -0.93
N LEU A 26 5.48 3.19 -0.95
CA LEU A 26 4.57 4.00 -1.75
C LEU A 26 3.80 5.02 -0.90
N MET A 27 3.69 4.77 0.41
CA MET A 27 2.97 5.65 1.31
C MET A 27 3.82 6.89 1.61
N PRO A 28 3.27 8.10 1.42
CA PRO A 28 4.02 9.31 1.75
C PRO A 28 4.19 9.46 3.26
N ASP A 29 5.32 10.03 3.66
CA ASP A 29 5.57 10.41 5.04
C ASP A 29 4.43 11.27 5.59
N ILE A 30 4.15 11.11 6.87
CA ILE A 30 3.17 11.92 7.58
C ILE A 30 3.80 13.28 7.89
N ALA A 31 3.66 14.22 6.97
CA ALA A 31 4.19 15.58 7.15
C ALA A 31 3.23 16.47 7.95
N SER A 32 1.94 16.31 7.72
CA SER A 32 0.88 17.07 8.41
C SER A 32 -0.50 16.49 8.05
N ILE A 33 -1.52 16.91 8.81
CA ILE A 33 -2.91 16.67 8.39
C ILE A 33 -3.25 17.66 7.28
N THR A 34 -3.51 17.16 6.08
CA THR A 34 -3.87 17.95 4.91
C THR A 34 -5.22 18.62 5.06
N GLY A 35 -6.14 17.96 5.77
CA GLY A 35 -7.46 18.50 6.01
C GLY A 35 -8.29 17.69 6.98
N GLN A 36 -9.36 18.35 7.43
CA GLN A 36 -10.41 17.70 8.20
C GLN A 36 -11.59 17.47 7.27
N GLY A 37 -12.29 16.38 7.44
CA GLY A 37 -13.43 16.10 6.61
C GLY A 37 -14.44 15.23 7.31
N TYR A 38 -15.58 15.16 6.76
CA TYR A 38 -16.70 14.30 7.04
C TYR A 38 -17.07 14.10 8.51
N ASN A 39 -18.00 14.88 8.94
CA ASN A 39 -18.65 14.81 10.23
C ASN A 39 -19.91 13.92 10.17
N SER A 40 -19.82 12.70 9.69
CA SER A 40 -20.90 11.75 9.91
C SER A 40 -20.65 10.97 11.17
N ALA A 41 -20.62 11.73 12.23
CA ALA A 41 -21.03 11.29 13.55
C ALA A 41 -20.74 9.82 13.86
N GLY A 42 -19.53 9.50 14.24
CA GLY A 42 -19.27 8.32 15.04
C GLY A 42 -19.52 6.95 14.42
N ARG A 43 -19.82 6.87 13.14
CA ARG A 43 -20.17 5.61 12.50
C ARG A 43 -19.02 4.91 11.81
N LEU A 44 -18.03 5.68 11.35
CA LEU A 44 -16.97 5.12 10.49
C LEU A 44 -16.16 4.00 11.13
N ALA A 45 -15.86 4.09 12.42
CA ALA A 45 -15.04 3.07 13.06
C ALA A 45 -15.88 2.00 13.80
N GLY A 46 -17.07 2.35 14.35
CA GLY A 46 -17.88 1.44 15.17
C GLY A 46 -18.69 0.42 14.38
N ASN A 47 -19.13 0.77 13.20
CA ASN A 47 -19.96 -0.10 12.34
C ASN A 47 -19.21 -0.61 11.10
N GLY A 48 -17.88 -0.40 11.05
CA GLY A 48 -17.06 -0.65 9.88
C GLY A 48 -17.06 0.54 8.91
N ILE A 49 -16.07 0.54 8.03
CA ILE A 49 -15.89 1.56 6.99
C ILE A 49 -16.47 1.00 5.70
N THR A 50 -17.39 1.75 5.07
CA THR A 50 -18.00 1.35 3.80
C THR A 50 -17.41 2.10 2.62
N ALA A 51 -17.61 1.59 1.40
CA ALA A 51 -17.22 2.26 0.17
C ALA A 51 -17.79 3.68 0.08
N ALA A 52 -19.05 3.86 0.48
CA ALA A 52 -19.71 5.16 0.48
C ALA A 52 -19.04 6.14 1.46
N ASP A 53 -18.62 5.67 2.63
CA ASP A 53 -17.93 6.49 3.63
C ASP A 53 -16.60 6.98 3.09
N VAL A 54 -15.77 6.09 2.52
CA VAL A 54 -14.47 6.43 1.94
C VAL A 54 -14.65 7.40 0.76
N LYS A 55 -15.61 7.12 -0.13
CA LYS A 55 -15.91 7.97 -1.28
C LYS A 55 -16.33 9.37 -0.85
N ASN A 56 -17.22 9.49 0.14
CA ASN A 56 -17.71 10.77 0.62
C ASN A 56 -16.66 11.56 1.40
N TRP A 57 -15.77 10.88 2.08
CA TRP A 57 -14.78 11.51 2.94
C TRP A 57 -13.46 11.82 2.22
N LEU A 58 -12.86 10.83 1.57
CA LEU A 58 -11.54 10.95 0.93
C LEU A 58 -11.62 11.12 -0.58
N GLY A 59 -12.73 10.71 -1.20
CA GLY A 59 -12.90 10.67 -2.64
C GLY A 59 -13.45 11.93 -3.36
N PRO A 60 -13.87 13.05 -2.73
CA PRO A 60 -14.40 14.21 -3.46
C PRO A 60 -13.43 14.68 -4.55
N ALA A 61 -13.99 15.07 -5.69
CA ALA A 61 -13.24 15.65 -6.78
C ALA A 61 -12.45 16.89 -6.31
N GLY A 62 -11.19 16.98 -6.69
CA GLY A 62 -10.31 18.09 -6.32
C GLY A 62 -9.69 17.99 -4.93
N ARG A 63 -9.99 16.98 -4.13
CA ARG A 63 -9.25 16.73 -2.89
C ARG A 63 -7.84 16.26 -3.24
N ALA A 64 -6.82 16.95 -2.72
CA ALA A 64 -5.40 16.61 -2.94
C ALA A 64 -5.05 15.27 -2.28
N ASP A 65 -3.96 14.66 -2.69
CA ASP A 65 -3.36 13.55 -1.96
C ASP A 65 -2.85 14.04 -0.62
N GLY A 66 -2.92 13.20 0.41
CA GLY A 66 -2.50 13.55 1.77
C GLY A 66 -3.33 12.89 2.86
N TRP A 67 -3.02 13.26 4.09
CA TRP A 67 -3.62 12.74 5.30
C TRP A 67 -4.80 13.59 5.77
N TYR A 68 -5.87 12.93 6.14
CA TYR A 68 -7.13 13.54 6.57
C TYR A 68 -7.60 12.91 7.88
N THR A 69 -8.28 13.69 8.71
CA THR A 69 -8.92 13.18 9.93
C THR A 69 -10.42 13.43 9.90
N THR A 70 -11.18 12.56 10.55
CA THR A 70 -12.57 12.85 10.87
C THR A 70 -12.62 13.73 12.13
N THR A 71 -13.54 14.68 12.16
CA THR A 71 -13.90 15.36 13.40
C THR A 71 -14.97 14.56 14.12
N GLY A 72 -14.81 14.38 15.43
CA GLY A 72 -15.89 13.82 16.26
C GLY A 72 -17.15 14.67 16.20
N ASN A 73 -18.26 14.09 16.59
CA ASN A 73 -19.58 14.74 16.55
C ASN A 73 -19.62 16.03 17.39
N GLY A 74 -20.13 17.10 16.82
CA GLY A 74 -20.41 18.46 17.26
C GLY A 74 -20.06 18.96 18.67
N ASP A 75 -20.33 18.24 19.70
CA ASP A 75 -20.07 18.62 21.09
C ASP A 75 -18.85 17.95 21.72
N MET A 76 -18.26 16.94 21.04
CA MET A 76 -17.11 16.22 21.58
C MET A 76 -15.81 16.66 20.87
N LYS A 77 -15.29 17.79 21.33
CA LYS A 77 -13.94 18.30 20.96
C LYS A 77 -12.78 17.40 21.43
N TRP A 78 -13.05 16.22 21.96
CA TRP A 78 -12.11 15.38 22.69
C TRP A 78 -11.41 14.34 21.81
N GLY A 79 -11.67 14.29 20.55
CA GLY A 79 -11.19 13.17 19.77
C GLY A 79 -10.90 13.47 18.32
N GLN A 80 -9.83 14.19 18.07
CA GLN A 80 -9.24 14.21 16.72
C GLN A 80 -8.06 13.26 16.71
N ALA A 81 -7.90 12.49 15.63
CA ALA A 81 -6.63 11.83 15.38
C ALA A 81 -5.55 12.90 15.31
N SER A 82 -4.42 12.64 15.92
CA SER A 82 -3.23 13.49 15.85
C SER A 82 -2.09 12.74 15.20
N VAL A 83 -1.21 13.48 14.54
CA VAL A 83 -0.02 12.91 13.91
C VAL A 83 1.22 13.40 14.65
N ASN A 84 2.19 12.50 14.79
CA ASN A 84 3.54 12.82 15.21
C ASN A 84 4.47 12.62 14.02
N THR A 85 4.89 13.74 13.45
CA THR A 85 5.74 13.75 12.26
C THR A 85 7.17 13.27 12.53
N ALA A 86 7.63 13.33 13.78
CA ALA A 86 8.99 12.92 14.14
C ALA A 86 9.17 11.40 14.12
N ASN A 87 8.15 10.66 14.50
CA ASN A 87 8.16 9.18 14.51
C ASN A 87 7.12 8.55 13.57
N GLN A 88 6.57 9.34 12.64
CA GLN A 88 5.63 8.87 11.62
C GLN A 88 4.47 8.06 12.19
N SER A 89 3.87 8.54 13.31
CA SER A 89 2.79 7.84 13.98
C SER A 89 1.49 8.63 14.03
N ILE A 90 0.39 7.91 14.17
CA ILE A 90 -0.96 8.47 14.31
C ILE A 90 -1.52 8.04 15.66
N THR A 91 -1.98 9.01 16.45
CA THR A 91 -2.72 8.72 17.68
C THR A 91 -4.22 8.80 17.40
N LEU A 92 -4.92 7.72 17.66
CA LEU A 92 -6.37 7.59 17.57
C LEU A 92 -6.96 7.61 18.98
N PRO A 93 -7.64 8.67 19.40
CA PRO A 93 -8.30 8.70 20.69
C PRO A 93 -9.55 7.82 20.67
N ASN A 94 -9.76 7.07 21.75
CA ASN A 94 -11.02 6.39 21.97
C ASN A 94 -12.08 7.37 22.47
N MET A 95 -13.28 7.22 21.95
CA MET A 95 -14.42 8.07 22.26
C MET A 95 -15.43 7.30 23.10
N ASN A 96 -16.05 7.97 24.05
CA ASN A 96 -17.16 7.39 24.81
C ASN A 96 -18.33 7.05 23.87
N GLY A 97 -18.89 5.86 24.02
CA GLY A 97 -20.07 5.41 23.28
C GLY A 97 -19.75 4.91 21.87
N THR A 98 -20.63 5.20 20.91
CA THR A 98 -20.52 4.71 19.52
C THR A 98 -19.77 5.66 18.59
N ALA A 99 -19.26 6.77 19.11
CA ALA A 99 -18.49 7.72 18.33
C ALA A 99 -17.14 7.10 17.92
N GLY A 100 -16.70 7.38 16.71
CA GLY A 100 -15.44 6.92 16.17
C GLY A 100 -14.60 8.06 15.59
N VAL A 101 -13.29 7.86 15.62
CA VAL A 101 -12.30 8.76 15.02
C VAL A 101 -11.49 7.98 14.00
N CYS A 102 -11.32 8.55 12.83
CA CYS A 102 -10.51 7.96 11.78
C CYS A 102 -9.42 8.94 11.31
N ALA A 103 -8.29 8.38 10.94
CA ALA A 103 -7.33 9.00 10.06
C ALA A 103 -7.33 8.25 8.73
N GLY A 104 -7.26 8.97 7.64
CA GLY A 104 -7.27 8.40 6.30
C GLY A 104 -6.26 9.07 5.39
N LEU A 105 -5.66 8.28 4.54
CA LEU A 105 -4.76 8.71 3.49
C LEU A 105 -5.45 8.56 2.15
N LYS A 106 -5.34 9.60 1.33
CA LYS A 106 -5.56 9.52 -0.11
C LYS A 106 -4.22 9.66 -0.79
N MET A 107 -3.91 8.75 -1.68
CA MET A 107 -2.67 8.77 -2.45
C MET A 107 -2.90 8.29 -3.88
N THR A 108 -2.00 8.69 -4.77
CA THR A 108 -1.96 8.21 -6.15
C THR A 108 -0.72 7.34 -6.33
N ILE A 109 -0.92 6.12 -6.79
CA ILE A 109 0.17 5.23 -7.21
C ILE A 109 0.41 5.48 -8.69
N GLU A 110 1.54 6.09 -8.99
CA GLU A 110 1.97 6.24 -10.37
C GLU A 110 2.49 4.89 -10.91
N ASN A 111 2.22 4.62 -12.18
CA ASN A 111 2.76 3.45 -12.87
C ASN A 111 2.46 2.10 -12.17
N ILE A 112 1.22 1.91 -11.71
CA ILE A 112 0.79 0.65 -11.04
C ILE A 112 1.18 -0.60 -11.85
N GLN A 113 1.38 -0.47 -13.17
CA GLN A 113 1.79 -1.55 -14.05
C GLN A 113 3.19 -2.09 -13.75
N ASP A 114 4.05 -1.28 -13.14
CA ASP A 114 5.44 -1.62 -12.85
C ASP A 114 5.59 -2.56 -11.63
N TYR A 115 4.53 -2.77 -10.85
CA TYR A 115 4.57 -3.58 -9.65
C TYR A 115 4.07 -5.00 -9.91
N SER A 116 4.76 -5.99 -9.35
CA SER A 116 4.36 -7.40 -9.34
C SER A 116 3.63 -7.80 -8.06
N GLY A 117 3.70 -6.98 -7.02
CA GLY A 117 3.01 -7.17 -5.74
C GLY A 117 2.78 -5.84 -5.04
N LEU A 118 1.78 -5.80 -4.18
CA LEU A 118 1.53 -4.73 -3.22
C LEU A 118 1.23 -5.36 -1.87
N SER A 119 1.78 -4.78 -0.79
CA SER A 119 1.50 -5.19 0.58
C SER A 119 1.20 -3.99 1.47
N PHE A 120 0.24 -4.16 2.37
CA PHE A 120 -0.12 -3.18 3.38
C PHE A 120 0.29 -3.69 4.76
N SER A 121 0.89 -2.82 5.57
CA SER A 121 1.22 -3.14 6.95
C SER A 121 0.96 -1.99 7.90
N MET A 122 0.73 -2.30 9.18
CA MET A 122 0.69 -1.35 10.28
C MET A 122 0.87 -2.05 11.61
N ASN A 123 1.37 -1.31 12.60
CA ASN A 123 1.40 -1.71 14.00
C ASN A 123 0.50 -0.77 14.80
N LEU A 124 -0.47 -1.34 15.53
CA LEU A 124 -1.37 -0.58 16.40
C LEU A 124 -1.14 -1.00 17.86
N THR A 125 -0.77 -0.03 18.69
CA THR A 125 -0.53 -0.21 20.12
C THR A 125 -1.59 0.54 20.93
N PRO A 126 -2.51 -0.14 21.62
CA PRO A 126 -3.49 0.50 22.47
C PRO A 126 -2.89 0.93 23.81
N SER A 127 -3.39 2.02 24.39
CA SER A 127 -3.04 2.47 25.74
C SER A 127 -4.01 1.98 26.83
N GLY A 128 -5.10 1.32 26.44
CA GLY A 128 -6.14 0.80 27.34
C GLY A 128 -6.69 -0.53 26.86
N THR A 129 -7.81 -0.95 27.41
CA THR A 129 -8.42 -2.25 27.10
C THR A 129 -9.85 -2.13 26.57
N THR A 130 -10.29 -0.94 26.19
CA THR A 130 -11.64 -0.71 25.71
C THR A 130 -11.64 -0.14 24.30
N GLY A 131 -12.75 -0.35 23.60
CA GLY A 131 -12.92 0.16 22.22
C GLY A 131 -12.71 -0.89 21.14
N THR A 132 -12.89 -0.44 19.91
CA THR A 132 -12.74 -1.27 18.71
C THR A 132 -11.87 -0.51 17.73
N TYR A 133 -10.92 -1.17 17.15
CA TYR A 133 -10.06 -0.63 16.10
C TYR A 133 -10.41 -1.25 14.76
N THR A 134 -10.29 -0.45 13.71
CA THR A 134 -10.54 -0.89 12.35
C THR A 134 -9.51 -0.31 11.39
N TYR A 135 -9.20 -1.05 10.35
CA TYR A 135 -8.50 -0.52 9.20
C TYR A 135 -9.20 -0.99 7.92
N SER A 136 -8.99 -0.25 6.85
CA SER A 136 -9.40 -0.68 5.50
C SER A 136 -8.55 0.01 4.45
N VAL A 137 -8.30 -0.69 3.35
CA VAL A 137 -7.60 -0.16 2.17
C VAL A 137 -8.50 -0.35 0.96
N TRP A 138 -8.58 0.68 0.14
CA TRP A 138 -9.49 0.76 -1.00
C TRP A 138 -8.76 1.31 -2.23
N TYR A 139 -9.23 0.97 -3.40
CA TYR A 139 -8.84 1.69 -4.61
C TYR A 139 -10.06 2.22 -5.35
N ASP A 140 -9.85 3.28 -6.13
CA ASP A 140 -10.86 3.91 -6.95
C ASP A 140 -10.78 3.36 -8.38
N THR A 141 -11.91 2.93 -8.92
CA THR A 141 -11.98 2.48 -10.31
C THR A 141 -12.11 3.68 -11.26
N ARG A 142 -11.90 3.44 -12.55
CA ARG A 142 -12.08 4.46 -13.59
C ARG A 142 -13.51 4.96 -13.66
N ASP A 143 -14.47 4.13 -13.25
CA ASP A 143 -15.89 4.48 -13.20
C ASP A 143 -16.27 5.18 -11.88
N GLY A 144 -15.29 5.41 -11.00
CA GLY A 144 -15.46 6.11 -9.73
C GLY A 144 -16.12 5.27 -8.64
N GLU A 145 -16.02 3.95 -8.72
CA GLU A 145 -16.42 3.03 -7.65
C GLU A 145 -15.27 2.74 -6.73
N MET A 146 -15.55 2.64 -5.42
CA MET A 146 -14.57 2.24 -4.41
C MET A 146 -14.61 0.72 -4.22
N VAL A 147 -13.46 0.09 -4.42
CA VAL A 147 -13.30 -1.36 -4.23
C VAL A 147 -12.38 -1.63 -3.04
N GLU A 148 -12.85 -2.44 -2.11
CA GLU A 148 -12.09 -2.84 -0.93
C GLU A 148 -11.00 -3.84 -1.30
N LEU A 149 -9.78 -3.55 -0.87
CA LEU A 149 -8.63 -4.46 -1.02
C LEU A 149 -8.47 -5.33 0.21
N CYS A 150 -8.47 -4.70 1.38
CA CYS A 150 -8.44 -5.41 2.66
C CYS A 150 -9.10 -4.58 3.76
N LYS A 151 -9.52 -5.26 4.81
CA LYS A 151 -10.00 -4.66 6.05
C LYS A 151 -9.79 -5.57 7.24
N GLY A 152 -9.83 -4.98 8.41
CA GLY A 152 -9.87 -5.70 9.67
C GLY A 152 -10.54 -4.89 10.75
N THR A 153 -11.12 -5.60 11.71
CA THR A 153 -11.72 -5.03 12.92
C THR A 153 -11.33 -5.89 14.11
N ARG A 154 -10.89 -5.26 15.18
CA ARG A 154 -10.50 -5.94 16.43
C ARG A 154 -10.99 -5.18 17.63
N ASN A 155 -11.60 -5.92 18.56
CA ASN A 155 -11.86 -5.38 19.89
C ASN A 155 -10.56 -5.21 20.64
N ASN A 156 -10.43 -4.10 21.32
CA ASN A 156 -9.26 -3.80 22.13
C ASN A 156 -9.20 -4.70 23.35
N ASP A 157 -8.17 -5.52 23.45
CA ASP A 157 -7.85 -6.38 24.59
C ASP A 157 -6.57 -5.95 25.31
N GLY A 158 -6.04 -4.77 24.98
CA GLY A 158 -4.78 -4.24 25.49
C GLY A 158 -3.52 -4.75 24.79
N SER A 159 -3.67 -5.69 23.86
CA SER A 159 -2.52 -6.26 23.15
C SER A 159 -2.23 -5.50 21.85
N PRO A 160 -0.96 -5.35 21.43
CA PRO A 160 -0.63 -4.80 20.13
C PRO A 160 -1.27 -5.58 18.98
N TRP A 161 -1.60 -4.87 17.91
CA TRP A 161 -2.17 -5.47 16.71
C TRP A 161 -1.28 -5.19 15.50
N ASN A 162 -0.53 -6.20 15.11
CA ASN A 162 0.32 -6.14 13.93
C ASN A 162 -0.49 -6.66 12.73
N VAL A 163 -0.61 -5.83 11.71
CA VAL A 163 -1.31 -6.14 10.48
C VAL A 163 -0.29 -6.21 9.37
N HIS A 164 -0.39 -7.26 8.57
CA HIS A 164 0.30 -7.38 7.30
C HIS A 164 -0.64 -8.07 6.32
N TYR A 165 -0.76 -7.51 5.11
CA TYR A 165 -1.65 -8.03 4.08
C TYR A 165 -1.01 -7.87 2.71
N ASP A 166 -0.73 -9.00 2.07
CA ASP A 166 -0.31 -9.04 0.67
C ASP A 166 -1.55 -9.07 -0.22
N LEU A 167 -1.62 -8.16 -1.19
CA LEU A 167 -2.68 -8.21 -2.18
C LEU A 167 -2.55 -9.48 -3.02
N THR A 168 -3.68 -10.12 -3.29
CA THR A 168 -3.71 -11.26 -4.19
C THR A 168 -3.39 -10.82 -5.63
N GLU A 169 -2.93 -11.76 -6.46
CA GLU A 169 -2.67 -11.49 -7.88
C GLU A 169 -3.93 -10.98 -8.59
N ASP A 170 -5.11 -11.50 -8.24
CA ASP A 170 -6.39 -11.06 -8.81
C ASP A 170 -6.73 -9.62 -8.43
N GLN A 171 -6.48 -9.22 -7.17
CA GLN A 171 -6.69 -7.85 -6.72
C GLN A 171 -5.75 -6.88 -7.44
N LEU A 172 -4.47 -7.22 -7.52
CA LEU A 172 -3.49 -6.39 -8.23
C LEU A 172 -3.82 -6.29 -9.72
N ARG A 173 -4.23 -7.40 -10.35
CA ARG A 173 -4.69 -7.39 -11.74
C ARG A 173 -5.91 -6.48 -11.92
N ALA A 174 -6.91 -6.60 -11.06
CA ALA A 174 -8.11 -5.75 -11.11
C ALA A 174 -7.76 -4.25 -10.95
N MET A 175 -6.82 -3.90 -10.05
CA MET A 175 -6.33 -2.53 -9.93
C MET A 175 -5.63 -2.06 -11.20
N LYS A 176 -4.82 -2.88 -11.85
CA LYS A 176 -4.13 -2.55 -13.09
C LYS A 176 -5.10 -2.33 -14.25
N GLU A 177 -6.11 -3.17 -14.36
CA GLU A 177 -7.09 -3.14 -15.46
C GLU A 177 -8.13 -2.04 -15.28
N ASN A 178 -8.66 -1.86 -14.06
CA ASN A 178 -9.83 -1.03 -13.79
C ASN A 178 -9.55 0.18 -12.89
N GLY A 179 -8.43 0.21 -12.17
CA GLY A 179 -8.11 1.30 -11.26
C GLY A 179 -7.71 2.59 -11.99
N ASN A 180 -7.92 3.71 -11.33
CA ASN A 180 -7.46 5.03 -11.78
C ASN A 180 -6.16 5.48 -11.08
N GLY A 181 -5.49 4.56 -10.37
CA GLY A 181 -4.26 4.82 -9.62
C GLY A 181 -4.45 5.37 -8.21
N LYS A 182 -5.69 5.73 -7.81
CA LYS A 182 -5.95 6.28 -6.48
C LYS A 182 -6.19 5.16 -5.47
N VAL A 183 -5.52 5.27 -4.34
CA VAL A 183 -5.63 4.36 -3.20
C VAL A 183 -5.96 5.15 -1.95
N TYR A 184 -6.74 4.52 -1.07
CA TYR A 184 -7.18 5.09 0.19
C TYR A 184 -6.89 4.08 1.30
N ALA A 185 -6.16 4.52 2.32
CA ALA A 185 -5.96 3.73 3.54
C ALA A 185 -6.64 4.44 4.70
N VAL A 186 -7.42 3.72 5.48
CA VAL A 186 -8.16 4.28 6.61
C VAL A 186 -7.87 3.45 7.86
N VAL A 187 -7.57 4.13 8.95
CA VAL A 187 -7.46 3.55 10.28
C VAL A 187 -8.38 4.29 11.24
N GLY A 188 -9.01 3.58 12.15
CA GLY A 188 -9.99 4.19 13.04
C GLY A 188 -10.13 3.50 14.38
N SER A 189 -10.68 4.24 15.34
CA SER A 189 -11.07 3.73 16.65
C SER A 189 -12.49 4.15 16.99
N SER A 190 -13.20 3.31 17.71
CA SER A 190 -14.56 3.60 18.20
C SER A 190 -14.85 2.90 19.51
N GLY A 191 -15.81 3.44 20.24
CA GLY A 191 -16.19 2.91 21.55
C GLY A 191 -15.07 3.08 22.56
N GLY A 192 -15.31 2.63 23.77
CA GLY A 192 -14.31 2.65 24.81
C GLY A 192 -14.52 3.73 25.85
N ARG A 193 -13.53 3.89 26.73
CA ARG A 193 -13.53 4.94 27.77
C ARG A 193 -12.76 6.15 27.26
N GLY A 194 -13.26 7.34 27.55
CA GLY A 194 -12.51 8.55 27.26
C GLY A 194 -11.16 8.53 27.98
N GLY A 195 -10.09 8.77 27.23
CA GLY A 195 -8.71 8.72 27.73
C GLY A 195 -7.89 7.54 27.24
N ASP A 196 -8.51 6.44 26.82
CA ASP A 196 -7.79 5.39 26.12
C ASP A 196 -7.46 5.88 24.70
N ASN A 197 -6.28 5.57 24.23
CA ASN A 197 -5.81 5.93 22.88
C ASN A 197 -5.23 4.71 22.20
N ALA A 198 -5.04 4.78 20.89
CA ALA A 198 -4.18 3.85 20.18
C ALA A 198 -3.16 4.63 19.37
N THR A 199 -1.95 4.15 19.32
CA THR A 199 -0.91 4.65 18.43
C THR A 199 -0.76 3.68 17.26
N VAL A 200 -0.85 4.22 16.05
CA VAL A 200 -0.58 3.48 14.80
C VAL A 200 0.80 3.91 14.33
N GLU A 201 1.67 2.93 14.15
CA GLU A 201 3.05 3.08 13.72
C GLU A 201 3.32 2.14 12.53
N ASP A 202 4.44 2.33 11.85
CA ASP A 202 4.89 1.49 10.72
C ASP A 202 3.78 1.28 9.67
N LEU A 203 2.98 2.33 9.46
CA LEU A 203 1.94 2.31 8.45
C LEU A 203 2.60 2.43 7.08
N SER A 204 2.47 1.40 6.27
CA SER A 204 3.19 1.23 5.02
C SER A 204 2.32 0.62 3.93
N LEU A 205 2.52 1.05 2.70
CA LEU A 205 2.06 0.39 1.49
C LEU A 205 3.28 0.19 0.58
N GLU A 206 3.76 -1.03 0.51
CA GLU A 206 4.95 -1.37 -0.26
C GLU A 206 4.57 -1.95 -1.62
N GLY A 207 5.31 -1.53 -2.66
CA GLY A 207 5.23 -2.09 -4.00
C GLY A 207 6.46 -2.92 -4.33
N THR A 208 6.25 -4.16 -4.75
CA THR A 208 7.31 -5.01 -5.30
C THR A 208 7.41 -4.75 -6.80
N LEU A 209 8.54 -4.24 -7.27
CA LEU A 209 8.75 -3.99 -8.70
C LEU A 209 8.77 -5.29 -9.50
N ALA A 210 8.14 -5.28 -10.67
CA ALA A 210 8.23 -6.38 -11.60
C ALA A 210 9.67 -6.48 -12.15
N VAL A 211 10.27 -7.64 -11.98
CA VAL A 211 11.59 -7.91 -12.57
C VAL A 211 11.39 -8.21 -14.05
N PRO A 212 12.03 -7.48 -14.96
CA PRO A 212 12.00 -7.84 -16.39
C PRO A 212 12.49 -9.27 -16.56
N GLU A 213 11.70 -10.10 -17.22
CA GLU A 213 12.09 -11.51 -17.46
C GLU A 213 13.48 -11.58 -18.11
N PRO A 214 14.42 -12.32 -17.50
CA PRO A 214 15.79 -12.44 -18.06
C PRO A 214 15.81 -13.11 -19.44
N ALA A 215 14.72 -13.77 -19.83
CA ALA A 215 14.59 -14.46 -21.11
C ALA A 215 14.70 -13.53 -22.34
N ALA A 216 14.15 -12.33 -22.28
CA ALA A 216 14.20 -11.39 -23.42
C ALA A 216 15.60 -10.83 -23.63
N ALA A 217 16.34 -10.55 -22.54
CA ALA A 217 17.72 -10.06 -22.63
C ALA A 217 18.69 -11.17 -23.07
N SER A 218 18.52 -12.39 -22.57
CA SER A 218 19.37 -13.54 -22.93
C SER A 218 19.10 -14.04 -24.34
N LEU A 219 17.86 -14.07 -24.81
CA LEU A 219 17.50 -14.37 -26.20
C LEU A 219 18.01 -13.29 -27.17
N GLY A 220 17.95 -12.03 -26.80
CA GLY A 220 18.53 -10.93 -27.56
C GLY A 220 20.05 -11.08 -27.73
N LEU A 221 20.77 -11.40 -26.66
CA LEU A 221 22.23 -11.65 -26.68
C LEU A 221 22.58 -12.90 -27.49
N LEU A 222 21.84 -13.98 -27.35
CA LEU A 222 22.02 -15.21 -28.15
C LEU A 222 21.72 -14.96 -29.62
N GLY A 223 20.70 -14.21 -29.96
CA GLY A 223 20.37 -13.78 -31.32
C GLY A 223 21.49 -12.93 -31.95
N LEU A 224 22.03 -11.98 -31.22
CA LEU A 224 23.16 -11.16 -31.64
C LEU A 224 24.44 -12.00 -31.83
N ALA A 225 24.75 -12.91 -30.94
CA ALA A 225 25.89 -13.81 -31.05
C ALA A 225 25.76 -14.74 -32.27
N ALA A 226 24.57 -15.28 -32.52
CA ALA A 226 24.30 -16.11 -33.70
C ALA A 226 24.44 -15.31 -35.02
N MET A 227 24.01 -14.06 -35.05
CA MET A 227 24.19 -13.18 -36.22
C MET A 227 25.66 -12.83 -36.47
N MET A 228 26.43 -12.61 -35.41
CA MET A 228 27.87 -12.33 -35.56
C MET A 228 28.64 -13.55 -36.07
N LEU A 229 28.29 -14.77 -35.62
CA LEU A 229 28.88 -16.02 -36.09
C LEU A 229 28.54 -16.29 -37.58
N ARG A 230 27.32 -15.96 -38.00
CA ARG A 230 26.91 -16.11 -39.40
C ARG A 230 27.67 -15.15 -40.34
N ARG A 231 27.92 -13.93 -39.93
CA ARG A 231 28.72 -12.94 -40.70
C ARG A 231 30.18 -13.39 -40.90
N ARG A 232 30.77 -14.11 -39.95
CA ARG A 232 32.14 -14.63 -40.10
C ARG A 232 32.25 -15.77 -41.11
N ARG A 233 31.19 -16.58 -41.27
CA ARG A 233 31.19 -17.71 -42.24
C ARG A 233 31.01 -17.27 -43.70
N VAL A 234 30.49 -16.09 -43.95
CA VAL A 234 30.27 -15.58 -45.33
C VAL A 234 31.52 -14.86 -45.90
N ARG A 235 32.53 -14.61 -45.06
CA ARG A 235 33.77 -13.95 -45.44
C ARG A 235 35.01 -14.89 -45.51
N ALA A 236 34.83 -16.17 -45.40
CA ALA A 236 35.84 -17.22 -45.58
C ALA A 236 35.50 -18.04 -46.81
#